data_92f375c68d618f93beb0999b3b254991
#
_entry.id   92f375c68d618f93beb0999b3b254991
#
_cell.length_a   1.000
_cell.length_b   1.000
_cell.length_c   1.000
_cell.angle_alpha   90.00
_cell.angle_beta   90.00
_cell.angle_gamma   90.00
#
_symmetry.space_group_name_H-M   'P 1'
#
loop_
_entity.id
_entity.type
_entity.pdbx_description
1 polymer ?
#
loop_
_entity_poly.entity_id
_entity_poly.type
_entity_poly.pdbx_seq_one_letter_code
_entity_poly.pdbx_strand_id
1 'polypeptide(L)'
;MLQMPILPMAMTDLDDVMAIEEVSHLAPWSRGNFTDSLTAGYWAYCLRELAEVDEREPLLAYCVLMPGVDELNLLNITVNPIYRRRGWAKKMLEAMESLAIGRDLYKIFLEVRISNINAIGLYEGLGYRQIGVRKEYYPAQNGIREDAKVMVKELKKE
;
A
#
# COMPACT_ATOMS: atom_id res chain seq x y z
N MET A 1 -17.61 16.30 9.18
CA MET A 1 -16.42 15.74 8.52
C MET A 1 -16.79 14.42 7.90
N LEU A 2 -16.67 14.32 6.58
CA LEU A 2 -16.94 13.07 5.88
C LEU A 2 -15.84 12.06 6.22
N GLN A 3 -16.20 10.97 6.89
CA GLN A 3 -15.30 9.86 7.08
C GLN A 3 -15.21 9.06 5.79
N MET A 4 -14.03 8.99 5.23
CA MET A 4 -13.77 8.09 4.10
C MET A 4 -13.54 6.69 4.66
N PRO A 5 -14.45 5.74 4.39
CA PRO A 5 -14.31 4.42 4.98
C PRO A 5 -13.16 3.64 4.36
N ILE A 6 -12.36 3.01 5.22
CA ILE A 6 -11.35 2.03 4.82
C ILE A 6 -11.97 0.66 5.14
N LEU A 7 -12.23 -0.11 4.10
CA LEU A 7 -12.91 -1.40 4.21
C LEU A 7 -12.06 -2.53 3.65
N PRO A 8 -12.23 -3.75 4.14
CA PRO A 8 -11.53 -4.89 3.56
C PRO A 8 -11.78 -5.00 2.06
N MET A 9 -10.70 -5.28 1.32
CA MET A 9 -10.77 -5.50 -0.12
C MET A 9 -11.49 -6.83 -0.39
N ALA A 10 -12.45 -6.81 -1.31
CA ALA A 10 -13.17 -7.99 -1.75
C ALA A 10 -12.84 -8.29 -3.22
N MET A 11 -13.16 -9.50 -3.68
CA MET A 11 -12.98 -9.86 -5.09
C MET A 11 -13.72 -8.92 -6.03
N THR A 12 -14.85 -8.37 -5.59
CA THR A 12 -15.63 -7.40 -6.36
C THR A 12 -14.95 -6.05 -6.55
N ASP A 13 -13.91 -5.76 -5.75
CA ASP A 13 -13.12 -4.53 -5.90
C ASP A 13 -12.04 -4.63 -6.98
N LEU A 14 -11.72 -5.84 -7.44
CA LEU A 14 -10.53 -6.06 -8.26
C LEU A 14 -10.59 -5.42 -9.64
N ASP A 15 -11.75 -5.23 -10.24
CA ASP A 15 -11.83 -4.50 -11.50
C ASP A 15 -11.33 -3.06 -11.35
N ASP A 16 -11.76 -2.38 -10.28
CA ASP A 16 -11.32 -1.01 -9.98
C ASP A 16 -9.84 -0.99 -9.58
N VAL A 17 -9.41 -1.95 -8.76
CA VAL A 17 -8.02 -2.08 -8.33
C VAL A 17 -7.09 -2.26 -9.53
N MET A 18 -7.42 -3.17 -10.45
CA MET A 18 -6.59 -3.42 -11.62
C MET A 18 -6.53 -2.24 -12.57
N ALA A 19 -7.62 -1.51 -12.74
CA ALA A 19 -7.62 -0.30 -13.56
C ALA A 19 -6.62 0.75 -13.04
N ILE A 20 -6.47 0.86 -11.72
CA ILE A 20 -5.52 1.77 -11.07
C ILE A 20 -4.11 1.18 -11.10
N GLU A 21 -3.97 -0.10 -10.79
CA GLU A 21 -2.67 -0.78 -10.72
C GLU A 21 -1.91 -0.69 -12.04
N GLU A 22 -2.58 -0.98 -13.15
CA GLU A 22 -1.99 -1.00 -14.49
C GLU A 22 -1.41 0.34 -14.92
N VAL A 23 -2.00 1.45 -14.49
CA VAL A 23 -1.55 2.79 -14.87
C VAL A 23 -0.62 3.43 -13.82
N SER A 24 -0.42 2.78 -12.68
CA SER A 24 0.29 3.38 -11.55
C SER A 24 1.72 2.86 -11.38
N HIS A 25 2.04 1.69 -11.92
CA HIS A 25 3.32 1.03 -11.67
C HIS A 25 4.01 0.58 -12.95
N LEU A 26 5.36 0.63 -12.95
CA LEU A 26 6.17 0.12 -14.07
C LEU A 26 6.01 -1.39 -14.24
N ALA A 27 5.90 -2.11 -13.13
CA ALA A 27 5.67 -3.55 -13.10
C ALA A 27 4.43 -3.83 -12.25
N PRO A 28 3.23 -3.61 -12.81
CA PRO A 28 2.00 -3.80 -12.04
C PRO A 28 1.81 -5.24 -11.62
N TRP A 29 1.15 -5.41 -10.46
CA TRP A 29 0.69 -6.73 -10.07
C TRP A 29 -0.37 -7.23 -11.05
N SER A 30 -0.43 -8.54 -11.22
CA SER A 30 -1.52 -9.19 -11.95
C SER A 30 -2.75 -9.30 -11.04
N ARG A 31 -3.91 -9.53 -11.65
CA ARG A 31 -5.13 -9.87 -10.89
C ARG A 31 -4.87 -11.09 -9.98
N GLY A 32 -4.13 -12.08 -10.49
CA GLY A 32 -3.76 -13.28 -9.73
C GLY A 32 -2.97 -12.96 -8.46
N ASN A 33 -2.07 -11.98 -8.50
CA ASN A 33 -1.35 -11.54 -7.31
C ASN A 33 -2.30 -11.05 -6.22
N PHE A 34 -3.34 -10.29 -6.60
CA PHE A 34 -4.34 -9.82 -5.65
C PHE A 34 -5.23 -10.96 -5.13
N THR A 35 -5.71 -11.83 -6.01
CA THR A 35 -6.54 -12.98 -5.60
C THR A 35 -5.79 -13.91 -4.67
N ASP A 36 -4.51 -14.17 -4.95
CA ASP A 36 -3.66 -15.00 -4.09
C ASP A 36 -3.48 -14.36 -2.72
N SER A 37 -3.27 -13.04 -2.67
CA SER A 37 -3.15 -12.31 -1.40
C SER A 37 -4.43 -12.38 -0.57
N LEU A 38 -5.58 -12.22 -1.21
CA LEU A 38 -6.87 -12.34 -0.52
C LEU A 38 -7.11 -13.75 -0.01
N THR A 39 -6.80 -14.75 -0.82
CA THR A 39 -6.93 -16.17 -0.44
C THR A 39 -5.99 -16.55 0.70
N ALA A 40 -4.78 -15.99 0.71
CA ALA A 40 -3.80 -16.22 1.77
C ALA A 40 -4.17 -15.52 3.09
N GLY A 41 -5.19 -14.68 3.09
CA GLY A 41 -5.61 -13.95 4.29
C GLY A 41 -4.74 -12.73 4.61
N TYR A 42 -4.04 -12.18 3.63
CA TYR A 42 -3.27 -10.95 3.81
C TYR A 42 -4.21 -9.78 4.11
N TRP A 43 -3.69 -8.76 4.76
CA TRP A 43 -4.44 -7.55 5.06
C TRP A 43 -4.54 -6.71 3.79
N ALA A 44 -5.71 -6.70 3.18
CA ALA A 44 -5.98 -5.94 1.97
C ALA A 44 -7.16 -5.02 2.23
N TYR A 45 -6.99 -3.73 1.94
CA TYR A 45 -7.98 -2.71 2.24
C TYR A 45 -8.13 -1.74 1.09
N CYS A 46 -9.36 -1.24 0.94
CA CYS A 46 -9.72 -0.21 -0.02
C CYS A 46 -10.22 1.03 0.70
N LEU A 47 -9.84 2.19 0.21
CA LEU A 47 -10.37 3.48 0.63
C LEU A 47 -11.21 4.03 -0.51
N ARG A 48 -12.50 4.23 -0.25
CA ARG A 48 -13.42 4.77 -1.24
C ARG A 48 -13.99 6.09 -0.79
N GLU A 49 -14.33 6.94 -1.75
CA GLU A 49 -15.11 8.14 -1.50
C GLU A 49 -16.56 7.73 -1.21
N LEU A 50 -17.21 8.41 -0.27
CA LEU A 50 -18.65 8.18 -0.03
C LEU A 50 -19.43 8.72 -1.22
N ALA A 51 -20.19 7.85 -1.88
CA ALA A 51 -21.05 8.24 -2.98
C ALA A 51 -22.33 8.88 -2.46
N GLU A 52 -22.81 9.87 -3.20
CA GLU A 52 -24.20 10.29 -3.09
C GLU A 52 -25.08 9.19 -3.70
N VAL A 53 -26.37 9.22 -3.38
CA VAL A 53 -27.34 8.17 -3.72
C VAL A 53 -27.23 7.72 -5.18
N ASP A 54 -27.11 6.41 -5.39
CA ASP A 54 -27.11 5.70 -6.68
C ASP A 54 -25.84 5.83 -7.55
N GLU A 55 -24.77 6.41 -7.06
CA GLU A 55 -23.50 6.45 -7.77
C GLU A 55 -22.50 5.42 -7.19
N ARG A 56 -21.71 4.82 -8.08
CA ARG A 56 -20.61 3.93 -7.66
C ARG A 56 -19.53 4.75 -6.96
N GLU A 57 -19.16 4.32 -5.76
CA GLU A 57 -18.15 4.98 -4.95
C GLU A 57 -16.77 4.88 -5.61
N PRO A 58 -16.10 6.00 -5.96
CA PRO A 58 -14.77 5.94 -6.54
C PRO A 58 -13.75 5.31 -5.59
N LEU A 59 -12.87 4.47 -6.11
CA LEU A 59 -11.74 3.93 -5.37
C LEU A 59 -10.62 4.96 -5.35
N LEU A 60 -10.25 5.43 -4.16
CA LEU A 60 -9.23 6.44 -3.96
C LEU A 60 -7.84 5.82 -3.78
N ALA A 61 -7.77 4.73 -3.04
CA ALA A 61 -6.51 4.08 -2.70
C ALA A 61 -6.75 2.64 -2.23
N TYR A 62 -5.71 1.84 -2.27
CA TYR A 62 -5.74 0.49 -1.72
C TYR A 62 -4.36 0.10 -1.20
N CYS A 63 -4.32 -0.90 -0.34
CA CYS A 63 -3.06 -1.46 0.14
C CYS A 63 -3.20 -2.95 0.41
N VAL A 64 -2.06 -3.64 0.38
CA VAL A 64 -1.94 -5.05 0.77
C VAL A 64 -0.73 -5.19 1.68
N LEU A 65 -0.93 -5.81 2.84
CA LEU A 65 0.12 -6.08 3.81
C LEU A 65 0.10 -7.55 4.18
N MET A 66 1.29 -8.12 4.31
CA MET A 66 1.46 -9.51 4.72
C MET A 66 1.87 -9.56 6.19
N PRO A 67 1.03 -10.13 7.09
CA PRO A 67 1.41 -10.28 8.49
C PRO A 67 2.46 -11.37 8.67
N GLY A 68 3.49 -11.08 9.47
CA GLY A 68 4.46 -12.04 9.98
C GLY A 68 4.20 -12.33 11.45
N VAL A 69 5.20 -12.87 12.15
CA VAL A 69 5.07 -13.23 13.57
C VAL A 69 4.90 -11.98 14.44
N ASP A 70 5.79 -10.99 14.29
CA ASP A 70 5.80 -9.77 15.09
C ASP A 70 5.72 -8.51 14.24
N GLU A 71 5.46 -8.65 12.95
CA GLU A 71 5.63 -7.58 11.99
C GLU A 71 4.61 -7.63 10.85
N LEU A 72 4.44 -6.50 10.19
CA LEU A 72 3.74 -6.41 8.92
C LEU A 72 4.74 -6.08 7.82
N ASN A 73 4.49 -6.63 6.64
CA ASN A 73 5.23 -6.28 5.44
C ASN A 73 4.27 -5.59 4.47
N LEU A 74 4.53 -4.33 4.15
CA LEU A 74 3.75 -3.61 3.16
C LEU A 74 4.16 -4.09 1.77
N LEU A 75 3.25 -4.74 1.07
CA LEU A 75 3.51 -5.30 -0.25
C LEU A 75 3.08 -4.36 -1.37
N ASN A 76 2.01 -3.62 -1.16
CA ASN A 76 1.48 -2.70 -2.17
C ASN A 76 0.70 -1.59 -1.48
N ILE A 77 0.94 -0.36 -1.86
CA ILE A 77 0.09 0.79 -1.52
C ILE A 77 0.02 1.67 -2.74
N THR A 78 -1.19 2.00 -3.16
CA THR A 78 -1.40 2.75 -4.39
C THR A 78 -2.54 3.73 -4.20
N VAL A 79 -2.32 4.97 -4.64
CA VAL A 79 -3.35 6.01 -4.70
C VAL A 79 -3.74 6.18 -6.15
N ASN A 80 -5.05 6.22 -6.40
CA ASN A 80 -5.59 6.51 -7.73
C ASN A 80 -4.97 7.81 -8.25
N PRO A 81 -4.35 7.81 -9.44
CA PRO A 81 -3.66 8.99 -9.97
C PRO A 81 -4.48 10.28 -9.97
N ILE A 82 -5.80 10.18 -10.17
CA ILE A 82 -6.71 11.33 -10.18
C ILE A 82 -6.79 12.01 -8.79
N TYR A 83 -6.53 11.25 -7.73
CA TYR A 83 -6.71 11.70 -6.35
C TYR A 83 -5.40 11.86 -5.58
N ARG A 84 -4.25 11.87 -6.27
CA ARG A 84 -2.93 12.04 -5.63
C ARG A 84 -2.75 13.43 -5.01
N ARG A 85 -1.80 13.54 -4.09
CA ARG A 85 -1.41 14.78 -3.38
C ARG A 85 -2.50 15.31 -2.45
N ARG A 86 -3.38 14.42 -1.96
CA ARG A 86 -4.44 14.76 -1.01
C ARG A 86 -4.28 14.06 0.34
N GLY A 87 -3.14 13.38 0.56
CA GLY A 87 -2.84 12.71 1.82
C GLY A 87 -3.48 11.33 2.00
N TRP A 88 -3.97 10.70 0.94
CA TRP A 88 -4.64 9.40 1.05
C TRP A 88 -3.69 8.26 1.43
N ALA A 89 -2.46 8.26 0.91
CA ALA A 89 -1.45 7.25 1.27
C ALA A 89 -1.10 7.34 2.75
N LYS A 90 -0.92 8.56 3.26
CA LYS A 90 -0.66 8.81 4.68
C LYS A 90 -1.81 8.29 5.54
N LYS A 91 -3.04 8.60 5.15
CA LYS A 91 -4.24 8.15 5.86
C LYS A 91 -4.34 6.63 5.91
N MET A 92 -4.07 5.96 4.79
CA MET A 92 -4.06 4.49 4.72
C MET A 92 -3.00 3.90 5.65
N LEU A 93 -1.78 4.42 5.59
CA LEU A 93 -0.68 3.94 6.43
C LEU A 93 -0.97 4.13 7.92
N GLU A 94 -1.48 5.30 8.31
CA GLU A 94 -1.84 5.56 9.70
C GLU A 94 -2.92 4.59 10.19
N ALA A 95 -3.90 4.28 9.36
CA ALA A 95 -4.94 3.30 9.67
C ALA A 95 -4.35 1.90 9.85
N MET A 96 -3.42 1.50 8.96
CA MET A 96 -2.76 0.20 9.06
C MET A 96 -1.85 0.11 10.28
N GLU A 97 -1.17 1.19 10.64
CA GLU A 97 -0.36 1.27 11.85
C GLU A 97 -1.21 1.08 13.11
N SER A 98 -2.36 1.75 13.19
CA SER A 98 -3.30 1.58 14.29
C SER A 98 -3.83 0.15 14.38
N LEU A 99 -4.16 -0.44 13.24
CA LEU A 99 -4.62 -1.83 13.18
C LEU A 99 -3.52 -2.80 13.64
N ALA A 100 -2.28 -2.54 13.23
CA ALA A 100 -1.11 -3.34 13.62
C ALA A 100 -0.90 -3.31 15.13
N ILE A 101 -0.94 -2.14 15.74
CA ILE A 101 -0.80 -1.99 17.20
C ILE A 101 -1.89 -2.77 17.92
N GLY A 102 -3.13 -2.70 17.44
CA GLY A 102 -4.26 -3.45 17.98
C GLY A 102 -4.12 -4.96 17.87
N ARG A 103 -3.23 -5.45 17.04
CA ARG A 103 -2.93 -6.88 16.84
C ARG A 103 -1.56 -7.28 17.39
N ASP A 104 -0.93 -6.42 18.20
CA ASP A 104 0.39 -6.65 18.81
C ASP A 104 1.51 -6.81 17.77
N LEU A 105 1.39 -6.10 16.64
CA LEU A 105 2.43 -6.01 15.63
C LEU A 105 3.05 -4.62 15.69
N TYR A 106 4.33 -4.55 16.00
CA TYR A 106 5.00 -3.27 16.32
C TYR A 106 6.06 -2.85 15.30
N LYS A 107 6.09 -3.48 14.14
CA LYS A 107 7.00 -3.09 13.05
C LYS A 107 6.29 -3.22 11.71
N ILE A 108 6.52 -2.25 10.84
CA ILE A 108 6.12 -2.34 9.44
C ILE A 108 7.38 -2.23 8.58
N PHE A 109 7.62 -3.23 7.76
CA PHE A 109 8.68 -3.23 6.76
C PHE A 109 8.10 -2.94 5.39
N LEU A 110 8.87 -2.26 4.56
CA LEU A 110 8.51 -2.04 3.16
C LEU A 110 9.76 -2.01 2.29
N GLU A 111 9.54 -2.21 1.01
CA GLU A 111 10.55 -2.04 -0.02
C GLU A 111 10.03 -1.00 -1.00
N VAL A 112 10.90 -0.12 -1.45
CA VAL A 112 10.53 0.96 -2.37
C VAL A 112 11.63 1.15 -3.40
N ARG A 113 11.24 1.36 -4.67
CA ARG A 113 12.19 1.64 -5.74
C ARG A 113 13.03 2.85 -5.37
N ILE A 114 14.33 2.76 -5.62
CA ILE A 114 15.26 3.84 -5.32
C ILE A 114 14.90 5.13 -6.11
N SER A 115 14.30 4.97 -7.29
CA SER A 115 13.85 6.07 -8.13
C SER A 115 12.53 6.71 -7.66
N ASN A 116 11.80 6.05 -6.78
CA ASN A 116 10.50 6.56 -6.29
C ASN A 116 10.69 7.56 -5.15
N ILE A 117 11.23 8.73 -5.49
CA ILE A 117 11.60 9.78 -4.53
C ILE A 117 10.39 10.28 -3.76
N ASN A 118 9.23 10.39 -4.41
CA ASN A 118 8.02 10.86 -3.76
C ASN A 118 7.55 9.89 -2.66
N ALA A 119 7.57 8.59 -2.93
CA ALA A 119 7.19 7.58 -1.94
C ALA A 119 8.19 7.52 -0.79
N ILE A 120 9.50 7.56 -1.10
CA ILE A 120 10.55 7.59 -0.08
C ILE A 120 10.36 8.78 0.85
N GLY A 121 10.12 9.97 0.30
CA GLY A 121 9.85 11.18 1.08
C GLY A 121 8.62 11.04 1.99
N LEU A 122 7.56 10.42 1.49
CA LEU A 122 6.36 10.13 2.26
C LEU A 122 6.69 9.21 3.44
N TYR A 123 7.39 8.11 3.19
CA TYR A 123 7.72 7.15 4.24
C TYR A 123 8.65 7.77 5.28
N GLU A 124 9.67 8.49 4.86
CA GLU A 124 10.58 9.21 5.79
C GLU A 124 9.80 10.19 6.67
N GLY A 125 8.88 10.96 6.06
CA GLY A 125 8.03 11.89 6.80
C GLY A 125 7.10 11.22 7.81
N LEU A 126 6.77 9.96 7.61
CA LEU A 126 5.95 9.16 8.53
C LEU A 126 6.78 8.41 9.58
N GLY A 127 8.10 8.53 9.54
CA GLY A 127 8.97 7.90 10.52
C GLY A 127 9.61 6.59 10.10
N TYR A 128 9.51 6.21 8.83
CA TYR A 128 10.21 5.05 8.30
C TYR A 128 11.68 5.41 8.08
N ARG A 129 12.58 4.47 8.38
CA ARG A 129 14.02 4.64 8.16
C ARG A 129 14.58 3.52 7.31
N GLN A 130 15.60 3.84 6.54
CA GLN A 130 16.28 2.84 5.71
C GLN A 130 17.14 1.92 6.59
N ILE A 131 17.01 0.61 6.35
CA ILE A 131 17.82 -0.40 7.02
C ILE A 131 18.67 -1.23 6.07
N GLY A 132 18.45 -1.10 4.77
CA GLY A 132 19.21 -1.86 3.80
C GLY A 132 18.82 -1.51 2.37
N VAL A 133 19.44 -2.22 1.44
CA VAL A 133 19.19 -2.13 0.01
C VAL A 133 19.14 -3.54 -0.54
N ARG A 134 18.12 -3.85 -1.34
CA ARG A 134 18.09 -5.06 -2.16
C ARG A 134 18.52 -4.69 -3.56
N LYS A 135 19.64 -5.19 -3.99
CA LYS A 135 20.18 -4.88 -5.31
C LYS A 135 19.39 -5.58 -6.40
N GLU A 136 19.16 -4.89 -7.51
CA GLU A 136 18.52 -5.42 -8.69
C GLU A 136 17.19 -6.13 -8.40
N TYR A 137 16.39 -5.54 -7.51
CA TYR A 137 15.17 -6.16 -7.00
C TYR A 137 13.97 -5.96 -7.92
N TYR A 138 13.80 -4.76 -8.46
CA TYR A 138 12.64 -4.41 -9.29
C TYR A 138 12.95 -4.44 -10.77
N PRO A 139 12.04 -4.95 -11.61
CA PRO A 139 12.13 -4.77 -13.05
C PRO A 139 12.09 -3.28 -13.40
N ALA A 140 12.92 -2.86 -14.34
CA ALA A 140 12.94 -1.51 -14.87
C ALA A 140 12.91 -1.54 -16.39
N GLN A 141 12.82 -0.37 -17.02
CA GLN A 141 12.80 -0.26 -18.47
C GLN A 141 14.08 -0.81 -19.11
N ASN A 142 13.99 -1.33 -20.31
CA ASN A 142 15.11 -1.84 -21.13
C ASN A 142 15.88 -3.01 -20.50
N GLY A 143 15.21 -3.84 -19.70
CA GLY A 143 15.83 -5.01 -19.09
C GLY A 143 16.80 -4.70 -17.95
N ILE A 144 16.97 -3.44 -17.61
CA ILE A 144 17.77 -3.02 -16.46
C ILE A 144 16.91 -3.19 -15.20
N ARG A 145 17.51 -3.74 -14.14
CA ARG A 145 16.82 -3.88 -12.87
C ARG A 145 17.24 -2.75 -11.93
N GLU A 146 16.33 -2.40 -11.06
CA GLU A 146 16.50 -1.28 -10.14
C GLU A 146 16.58 -1.78 -8.70
N ASP A 147 17.44 -1.13 -7.88
CA ASP A 147 17.56 -1.44 -6.47
C ASP A 147 16.30 -1.00 -5.70
N ALA A 148 16.07 -1.68 -4.58
CA ALA A 148 15.04 -1.31 -3.62
C ALA A 148 15.67 -0.84 -2.33
N LYS A 149 15.15 0.25 -1.76
CA LYS A 149 15.41 0.58 -0.36
C LYS A 149 14.52 -0.27 0.51
N VAL A 150 15.08 -0.87 1.54
CA VAL A 150 14.33 -1.56 2.58
C VAL A 150 14.18 -0.61 3.76
N MET A 151 12.96 -0.35 4.16
CA MET A 151 12.64 0.59 5.22
C MET A 151 11.80 -0.05 6.31
N VAL A 152 11.91 0.46 7.51
CA VAL A 152 11.14 -0.02 8.66
C VAL A 152 10.65 1.14 9.51
N LYS A 153 9.46 0.98 10.07
CA LYS A 153 8.96 1.84 11.14
C LYS A 153 8.64 0.99 12.35
N GLU A 154 9.16 1.38 13.49
CA GLU A 154 8.79 0.79 14.77
C GLU A 154 7.57 1.52 15.31
N LEU A 155 6.54 0.77 15.67
CA LEU A 155 5.30 1.32 16.18
C LEU A 155 5.33 1.30 17.69
N LYS A 156 4.81 2.36 18.30
CA LYS A 156 4.81 2.46 19.77
C LYS A 156 3.61 1.76 20.36
N LYS A 157 3.88 0.93 21.35
CA LYS A 157 2.84 0.39 22.20
C LYS A 157 2.30 1.53 23.09
N GLU A 158 1.01 1.76 22.99
CA GLU A 158 0.34 2.68 23.90
C GLU A 158 0.06 2.03 25.26
#